data_cac5ea79d65afbd4d4194e942b4c7f17
#
_entry.id   cac5ea79d65afbd4d4194e942b4c7f17
#
_cell.length_a   1.000
_cell.length_b   1.000
_cell.length_c   1.000
_cell.angle_alpha   90.00
_cell.angle_beta   90.00
_cell.angle_gamma   90.00
#
_symmetry.space_group_name_H-M   'P 1'
#
loop_
_entity.id
_entity.type
_entity.pdbx_description
1 polymer ?
#
loop_
_entity_poly.entity_id
_entity_poly.type
_entity_poly.pdbx_seq_one_letter_code
_entity_poly.pdbx_strand_id
1 'polypeptide(L)'
;MGAIMKARVKQLETIGEEEIFDRISNGMTVRSFISEMGMGWRAFYKWLDSHEGRRGRYEEAMHASAHFYANRAVDTAQAADIGSVNVARLQVDTDKWIASKLSPVYDVRQRDVNVNKSVQDLHAQAHELLASNADIIDVVAEEVKHEVLEVVKNNSDDNEEKAH
;
A
#
# COMPACT_ATOMS: atom_id res chain seq x y z
N MET A 1 20.39 -16.18 35.89
CA MET A 1 20.81 -15.20 34.88
C MET A 1 22.29 -14.88 35.09
N GLY A 2 23.18 -15.02 34.06
CA GLY A 2 24.62 -14.77 34.23
C GLY A 2 24.91 -13.29 34.56
N ALA A 3 25.94 -13.04 35.33
CA ALA A 3 26.37 -11.69 35.74
C ALA A 3 26.56 -10.73 34.55
N ILE A 4 27.17 -11.23 33.47
CA ILE A 4 27.39 -10.46 32.24
C ILE A 4 26.03 -9.97 31.62
N MET A 5 25.01 -10.82 31.58
CA MET A 5 23.70 -10.46 31.05
C MET A 5 23.01 -9.38 31.89
N LYS A 6 23.10 -9.47 33.23
CA LYS A 6 22.58 -8.45 34.14
C LYS A 6 23.29 -7.09 33.89
N ALA A 7 24.60 -7.10 33.73
CA ALA A 7 25.36 -5.89 33.46
C ALA A 7 24.96 -5.24 32.13
N ARG A 8 24.69 -6.03 31.07
CA ARG A 8 24.28 -5.54 29.79
C ARG A 8 22.85 -4.93 29.82
N VAL A 9 21.90 -5.59 30.51
CA VAL A 9 20.56 -5.04 30.73
C VAL A 9 20.63 -3.73 31.49
N LYS A 10 21.44 -3.65 32.57
CA LYS A 10 21.67 -2.40 33.32
C LYS A 10 22.25 -1.29 32.44
N GLN A 11 23.12 -1.61 31.51
CA GLN A 11 23.66 -0.65 30.55
C GLN A 11 22.56 -0.06 29.65
N LEU A 12 21.62 -0.87 29.16
CA LEU A 12 20.46 -0.38 28.39
C LEU A 12 19.56 0.51 29.23
N GLU A 13 19.30 0.18 30.48
CA GLU A 13 18.54 1.04 31.41
C GLU A 13 19.23 2.38 31.65
N THR A 14 20.55 2.41 31.64
CA THR A 14 21.31 3.67 31.82
C THR A 14 21.22 4.57 30.60
N ILE A 15 21.20 4.02 29.38
CA ILE A 15 21.01 4.79 28.13
C ILE A 15 19.58 5.35 28.07
N GLY A 16 18.62 4.57 28.51
CA GLY A 16 17.19 4.93 28.46
C GLY A 16 16.51 4.48 27.18
N GLU A 17 15.21 4.22 27.30
CA GLU A 17 14.40 3.71 26.20
C GLU A 17 14.25 4.72 25.06
N GLU A 18 14.03 5.99 25.41
CA GLU A 18 13.81 7.07 24.44
C GLU A 18 15.00 7.20 23.49
N GLU A 19 16.21 7.28 24.04
CA GLU A 19 17.43 7.38 23.25
C GLU A 19 17.64 6.14 22.35
N ILE A 20 17.35 4.94 22.86
CA ILE A 20 17.50 3.72 22.08
C ILE A 20 16.50 3.69 20.91
N PHE A 21 15.24 4.03 21.17
CA PHE A 21 14.19 4.00 20.16
C PHE A 21 14.33 5.16 19.18
N ASP A 22 14.80 6.31 19.61
CA ASP A 22 15.11 7.43 18.72
C ASP A 22 16.20 7.05 17.71
N ARG A 23 17.31 6.45 18.16
CA ARG A 23 18.36 5.93 17.25
C ARG A 23 17.82 4.94 16.23
N ILE A 24 16.92 4.03 16.65
CA ILE A 24 16.30 3.04 15.76
C ILE A 24 15.39 3.75 14.76
N SER A 25 14.56 4.68 15.19
CA SER A 25 13.67 5.49 14.34
C SER A 25 14.45 6.26 13.29
N ASN A 26 15.64 6.74 13.64
CA ASN A 26 16.57 7.44 12.74
C ASN A 26 17.44 6.50 11.89
N GLY A 27 17.03 5.22 11.75
CA GLY A 27 17.60 4.27 10.80
C GLY A 27 18.79 3.46 11.31
N MET A 28 19.15 3.57 12.61
CA MET A 28 20.12 2.64 13.20
C MET A 28 19.55 1.23 13.26
N THR A 29 20.22 0.27 12.63
CA THR A 29 19.77 -1.12 12.73
C THR A 29 19.98 -1.66 14.13
N VAL A 30 19.08 -2.52 14.62
CA VAL A 30 19.23 -3.18 15.91
C VAL A 30 20.56 -3.96 15.98
N ARG A 31 21.00 -4.54 14.85
CA ARG A 31 22.29 -5.23 14.77
C ARG A 31 23.46 -4.29 15.04
N SER A 32 23.46 -3.11 14.44
CA SER A 32 24.51 -2.10 14.68
C SER A 32 24.49 -1.65 16.13
N PHE A 33 23.31 -1.36 16.68
CA PHE A 33 23.15 -0.97 18.06
C PHE A 33 23.68 -2.02 19.05
N ILE A 34 23.26 -3.28 18.93
CA ILE A 34 23.74 -4.34 19.84
C ILE A 34 25.22 -4.63 19.67
N SER A 35 25.77 -4.46 18.45
CA SER A 35 27.20 -4.59 18.19
C SER A 35 28.02 -3.48 18.88
N GLU A 36 27.57 -2.23 18.77
CA GLU A 36 28.15 -1.06 19.45
C GLU A 36 28.17 -1.26 20.97
N MET A 37 27.09 -1.78 21.53
CA MET A 37 26.97 -2.07 22.95
C MET A 37 27.71 -3.34 23.40
N GLY A 38 28.32 -4.08 22.50
CA GLY A 38 29.01 -5.36 22.77
C GLY A 38 28.08 -6.40 23.40
N MET A 39 26.80 -6.44 23.00
CA MET A 39 25.81 -7.37 23.54
C MET A 39 25.25 -8.31 22.45
N GLY A 40 24.65 -9.41 22.89
CA GLY A 40 23.94 -10.31 21.98
C GLY A 40 22.43 -10.05 21.92
N TRP A 41 21.78 -10.50 20.83
CA TRP A 41 20.33 -10.42 20.61
C TRP A 41 19.50 -10.84 21.82
N ARG A 42 19.91 -11.92 22.51
CA ARG A 42 19.20 -12.44 23.68
C ARG A 42 19.11 -11.44 24.83
N ALA A 43 20.15 -10.62 25.03
CA ALA A 43 20.14 -9.60 26.09
C ALA A 43 19.21 -8.45 25.71
N PHE A 44 19.21 -8.04 24.45
CA PHE A 44 18.33 -7.01 23.94
C PHE A 44 16.85 -7.41 24.03
N TYR A 45 16.46 -8.59 23.51
CA TYR A 45 15.07 -9.05 23.62
C TYR A 45 14.62 -9.24 25.07
N LYS A 46 15.50 -9.72 25.94
CA LYS A 46 15.16 -9.82 27.35
C LYS A 46 14.94 -8.46 28.02
N TRP A 47 15.67 -7.44 27.58
CA TRP A 47 15.44 -6.09 28.03
C TRP A 47 14.11 -5.55 27.47
N LEU A 48 13.76 -5.80 26.20
CA LEU A 48 12.45 -5.45 25.66
C LEU A 48 11.30 -6.08 26.46
N ASP A 49 11.44 -7.33 26.86
CA ASP A 49 10.40 -8.08 27.60
C ASP A 49 10.37 -7.77 29.11
N SER A 50 11.31 -6.96 29.61
CA SER A 50 11.41 -6.69 31.05
C SER A 50 10.44 -5.63 31.56
N HIS A 51 9.81 -4.85 30.67
CA HIS A 51 8.82 -3.84 31.03
C HIS A 51 7.63 -3.90 30.08
N GLU A 52 6.44 -3.71 30.65
CA GLU A 52 5.21 -3.65 29.90
C GLU A 52 5.21 -2.45 28.92
N GLY A 53 4.69 -2.66 27.72
CA GLY A 53 4.64 -1.63 26.67
C GLY A 53 5.94 -1.33 25.95
N ARG A 54 7.11 -1.76 26.45
CA ARG A 54 8.42 -1.49 25.80
C ARG A 54 8.51 -2.12 24.43
N ARG A 55 7.95 -3.32 24.25
CA ARG A 55 7.90 -3.99 22.94
C ARG A 55 7.05 -3.22 21.94
N GLY A 56 5.90 -2.68 22.34
CA GLY A 56 5.06 -1.85 21.47
C GLY A 56 5.80 -0.58 21.02
N ARG A 57 6.48 0.12 21.93
CA ARG A 57 7.29 1.29 21.56
C ARG A 57 8.47 0.93 20.64
N TYR A 58 9.06 -0.23 20.81
CA TYR A 58 10.07 -0.74 19.87
C TYR A 58 9.47 -0.97 18.47
N GLU A 59 8.28 -1.55 18.37
CA GLU A 59 7.58 -1.75 17.10
C GLU A 59 7.22 -0.41 16.45
N GLU A 60 6.78 0.58 17.20
CA GLU A 60 6.56 1.95 16.74
C GLU A 60 7.85 2.59 16.19
N ALA A 61 8.98 2.43 16.89
CA ALA A 61 10.27 2.89 16.41
C ALA A 61 10.72 2.21 15.12
N MET A 62 10.47 0.90 14.99
CA MET A 62 10.72 0.16 13.75
C MET A 62 9.84 0.66 12.60
N HIS A 63 8.55 0.95 12.86
CA HIS A 63 7.67 1.56 11.87
C HIS A 63 8.15 2.97 11.46
N ALA A 64 8.55 3.78 12.41
CA ALA A 64 9.09 5.11 12.14
C ALA A 64 10.35 5.06 11.28
N SER A 65 11.22 4.06 11.48
CA SER A 65 12.43 3.89 10.67
C SER A 65 12.14 3.58 9.19
N ALA A 66 10.93 3.09 8.84
CA ALA A 66 10.54 2.92 7.44
C ALA A 66 10.52 4.25 6.69
N HIS A 67 10.07 5.33 7.33
CA HIS A 67 10.10 6.68 6.76
C HIS A 67 11.53 7.18 6.53
N PHE A 68 12.45 6.87 7.46
CA PHE A 68 13.86 7.19 7.29
C PHE A 68 14.44 6.52 6.04
N TYR A 69 14.21 5.22 5.85
CA TYR A 69 14.71 4.51 4.67
C TYR A 69 14.05 5.00 3.38
N ALA A 70 12.74 5.29 3.40
CA ALA A 70 12.05 5.84 2.24
C ALA A 70 12.60 7.20 1.81
N ASN A 71 12.85 8.11 2.76
CA ASN A 71 13.45 9.43 2.50
C ASN A 71 14.88 9.30 2.01
N ARG A 72 15.70 8.46 2.64
CA ARG A 72 17.07 8.20 2.21
C ARG A 72 17.16 7.66 0.78
N ALA A 73 16.20 6.82 0.37
CA ALA A 73 16.12 6.35 -1.01
C ALA A 73 15.93 7.51 -2.01
N VAL A 74 15.10 8.50 -1.66
CA VAL A 74 14.89 9.71 -2.48
C VAL A 74 16.17 10.56 -2.51
N ASP A 75 16.78 10.83 -1.37
CA ASP A 75 18.01 11.63 -1.26
C ASP A 75 19.15 10.98 -2.05
N THR A 76 19.31 9.66 -1.94
CA THR A 76 20.31 8.90 -2.69
C THR A 76 20.09 8.97 -4.19
N ALA A 77 18.83 8.89 -4.65
CA ALA A 77 18.50 9.01 -6.07
C ALA A 77 18.79 10.41 -6.61
N GLN A 78 18.51 11.46 -5.82
CA GLN A 78 18.77 12.85 -6.21
C GLN A 78 20.25 13.21 -6.23
N ALA A 79 21.05 12.61 -5.37
CA ALA A 79 22.49 12.84 -5.28
C ALA A 79 23.30 12.02 -6.30
N ALA A 80 22.69 11.07 -7.00
CA ALA A 80 23.38 10.18 -7.93
C ALA A 80 23.87 10.90 -9.20
N ASP A 81 25.09 10.61 -9.60
CA ASP A 81 25.71 11.02 -10.85
C ASP A 81 26.04 9.82 -11.75
N ILE A 82 26.59 10.07 -12.94
CA ILE A 82 26.94 9.02 -13.91
C ILE A 82 27.93 8.00 -13.30
N GLY A 83 28.84 8.43 -12.43
CA GLY A 83 29.84 7.55 -11.80
C GLY A 83 29.29 6.70 -10.66
N SER A 84 28.27 7.20 -9.96
CA SER A 84 27.70 6.59 -8.76
C SER A 84 26.35 5.88 -9.02
N VAL A 85 25.75 6.03 -10.19
CA VAL A 85 24.37 5.59 -10.49
C VAL A 85 24.09 4.12 -10.15
N ASN A 86 25.03 3.22 -10.41
CA ASN A 86 24.83 1.79 -10.15
C ASN A 86 24.80 1.48 -8.65
N VAL A 87 25.68 2.13 -7.87
CA VAL A 87 25.73 1.98 -6.40
C VAL A 87 24.49 2.63 -5.79
N ALA A 88 24.13 3.84 -6.23
CA ALA A 88 22.95 4.54 -5.80
C ALA A 88 21.67 3.72 -6.06
N ARG A 89 21.54 3.11 -7.22
CA ARG A 89 20.42 2.24 -7.56
C ARG A 89 20.30 1.05 -6.60
N LEU A 90 21.40 0.36 -6.33
CA LEU A 90 21.41 -0.76 -5.38
C LEU A 90 20.98 -0.30 -3.98
N GLN A 91 21.46 0.86 -3.54
CA GLN A 91 21.09 1.43 -2.24
C GLN A 91 19.62 1.81 -2.19
N VAL A 92 19.12 2.50 -3.21
CA VAL A 92 17.69 2.85 -3.34
C VAL A 92 16.80 1.61 -3.31
N ASP A 93 17.13 0.57 -4.06
CA ASP A 93 16.38 -0.67 -4.08
C ASP A 93 16.40 -1.38 -2.71
N THR A 94 17.54 -1.37 -2.03
CA THR A 94 17.69 -1.91 -0.67
C THR A 94 16.84 -1.12 0.34
N ASP A 95 16.88 0.21 0.30
CA ASP A 95 16.13 1.06 1.20
C ASP A 95 14.62 0.93 1.00
N LYS A 96 14.16 0.87 -0.24
CA LYS A 96 12.75 0.60 -0.57
C LYS A 96 12.31 -0.77 -0.06
N TRP A 97 13.14 -1.80 -0.22
CA TRP A 97 12.86 -3.13 0.29
C TRP A 97 12.75 -3.13 1.82
N ILE A 98 13.70 -2.47 2.54
CA ILE A 98 13.66 -2.35 4.00
C ILE A 98 12.38 -1.61 4.43
N ALA A 99 12.08 -0.45 3.85
CA ALA A 99 10.89 0.32 4.16
C ALA A 99 9.61 -0.50 4.01
N SER A 100 9.49 -1.30 2.94
CA SER A 100 8.34 -2.18 2.70
C SER A 100 8.19 -3.30 3.72
N LYS A 101 9.29 -3.75 4.35
CA LYS A 101 9.27 -4.77 5.41
C LYS A 101 8.93 -4.20 6.78
N LEU A 102 9.26 -2.94 7.00
CA LEU A 102 9.05 -2.28 8.29
C LEU A 102 7.66 -1.63 8.40
N SER A 103 7.06 -1.22 7.29
CA SER A 103 5.74 -0.59 7.30
C SER A 103 4.90 -1.00 6.09
N PRO A 104 3.63 -1.42 6.31
CA PRO A 104 2.68 -1.73 5.24
C PRO A 104 2.41 -0.57 4.29
N VAL A 105 2.60 0.68 4.74
CA VAL A 105 2.41 1.88 3.92
C VAL A 105 3.32 1.89 2.69
N TYR A 106 4.49 1.26 2.79
CA TYR A 106 5.46 1.14 1.71
C TYR A 106 5.41 -0.21 0.98
N ASP A 107 4.47 -1.10 1.33
CA ASP A 107 4.32 -2.39 0.64
C ASP A 107 3.60 -2.19 -0.70
N VAL A 108 4.34 -2.38 -1.78
CA VAL A 108 3.83 -2.27 -3.16
C VAL A 108 2.70 -3.27 -3.42
N ARG A 109 2.73 -4.45 -2.78
CA ARG A 109 1.72 -5.50 -2.96
C ARG A 109 0.34 -5.10 -2.44
N GLN A 110 0.26 -4.27 -1.39
CA GLN A 110 -1.02 -3.76 -0.89
C GLN A 110 -1.67 -2.75 -1.86
N ARG A 111 -0.87 -2.01 -2.63
CA ARG A 111 -1.40 -1.11 -3.67
C ARG A 111 -2.02 -1.88 -4.82
N ASP A 112 -1.40 -2.98 -5.25
CA ASP A 112 -1.93 -3.83 -6.33
C ASP A 112 -3.26 -4.48 -5.96
N VAL A 113 -3.44 -4.90 -4.71
CA VAL A 113 -4.72 -5.45 -4.22
C VAL A 113 -5.83 -4.39 -4.23
N ASN A 114 -5.54 -3.15 -3.85
CA ASN A 114 -6.52 -2.07 -3.87
C ASN A 114 -6.86 -1.62 -5.30
N VAL A 115 -5.88 -1.58 -6.20
CA VAL A 115 -6.11 -1.27 -7.62
C VAL A 115 -6.97 -2.35 -8.27
N ASN A 116 -6.68 -3.63 -8.04
CA ASN A 116 -7.46 -4.74 -8.57
C ASN A 116 -8.89 -4.75 -8.03
N LYS A 117 -9.09 -4.44 -6.74
CA LYS A 117 -10.42 -4.33 -6.15
C LYS A 117 -11.20 -3.17 -6.74
N SER A 118 -10.56 -2.00 -6.93
CA SER A 118 -11.17 -0.84 -7.59
C SER A 118 -11.52 -1.11 -9.06
N VAL A 119 -10.69 -1.85 -9.80
CA VAL A 119 -10.97 -2.27 -11.18
C VAL A 119 -12.14 -3.24 -11.23
N GLN A 120 -12.22 -4.19 -10.30
CA GLN A 120 -13.37 -5.11 -10.20
C GLN A 120 -14.68 -4.38 -9.89
N ASP A 121 -14.65 -3.39 -8.98
CA ASP A 121 -15.82 -2.58 -8.65
C ASP A 121 -16.26 -1.73 -9.86
N LEU A 122 -15.33 -1.16 -10.63
CA LEU A 122 -15.61 -0.43 -11.86
C LEU A 122 -16.19 -1.34 -12.95
N HIS A 123 -15.67 -2.56 -13.10
CA HIS A 123 -16.23 -3.55 -14.03
C HIS A 123 -17.65 -3.93 -13.64
N ALA A 124 -17.93 -4.16 -12.36
CA ALA A 124 -19.28 -4.48 -11.87
C ALA A 124 -20.26 -3.32 -12.15
N GLN A 125 -19.87 -2.08 -11.89
CA GLN A 125 -20.66 -0.89 -12.19
C GLN A 125 -20.89 -0.72 -13.70
N ALA A 126 -19.89 -0.97 -14.53
CA ALA A 126 -20.03 -0.91 -15.98
C ALA A 126 -21.01 -1.96 -16.49
N HIS A 127 -20.97 -3.19 -15.96
CA HIS A 127 -21.94 -4.23 -16.32
C HIS A 127 -23.36 -3.88 -15.89
N GLU A 128 -23.56 -3.29 -14.73
CA GLU A 128 -24.86 -2.85 -14.24
C GLU A 128 -25.44 -1.74 -15.13
N LEU A 129 -24.61 -0.76 -15.52
CA LEU A 129 -25.01 0.31 -16.44
C LEU A 129 -25.35 -0.23 -17.84
N LEU A 130 -24.61 -1.19 -18.36
CA LEU A 130 -24.90 -1.82 -19.65
C LEU A 130 -26.19 -2.63 -19.60
N ALA A 131 -26.47 -3.36 -18.53
CA ALA A 131 -27.71 -4.08 -18.34
C ALA A 131 -28.91 -3.14 -18.28
N SER A 132 -28.79 -2.05 -17.51
CA SER A 132 -29.84 -1.01 -17.41
C SER A 132 -30.12 -0.31 -18.74
N ASN A 133 -29.10 -0.09 -19.57
CA ASN A 133 -29.28 0.49 -20.91
C ASN A 133 -29.84 -0.52 -21.92
N ALA A 134 -29.62 -1.81 -21.76
CA ALA A 134 -30.24 -2.83 -22.62
C ALA A 134 -31.78 -2.82 -22.48
N ASP A 135 -32.29 -2.72 -21.25
CA ASP A 135 -33.71 -2.61 -20.98
C ASP A 135 -34.35 -1.35 -21.64
N ILE A 136 -33.61 -0.22 -21.64
CA ILE A 136 -34.03 1.02 -22.29
C ILE A 136 -34.08 0.87 -23.81
N ILE A 137 -33.08 0.20 -24.40
CA ILE A 137 -32.99 -0.03 -25.85
C ILE A 137 -34.17 -0.92 -26.31
N ASP A 138 -34.49 -1.96 -25.54
CA ASP A 138 -35.61 -2.86 -25.87
C ASP A 138 -36.96 -2.11 -25.81
N VAL A 139 -37.20 -1.26 -24.81
CA VAL A 139 -38.41 -0.45 -24.71
C VAL A 139 -38.55 0.53 -25.89
N VAL A 140 -37.45 1.22 -26.24
CA VAL A 140 -37.46 2.16 -27.40
C VAL A 140 -37.65 1.41 -28.72
N ALA A 141 -37.09 0.21 -28.87
CA ALA A 141 -37.27 -0.60 -30.07
C ALA A 141 -38.71 -1.11 -30.23
N GLU A 142 -39.44 -1.42 -29.15
CA GLU A 142 -40.85 -1.77 -29.18
C GLU A 142 -41.74 -0.57 -29.52
N GLU A 143 -41.48 0.62 -28.95
CA GLU A 143 -42.21 1.86 -29.26
C GLU A 143 -42.07 2.24 -30.75
N VAL A 144 -40.86 2.23 -31.28
CA VAL A 144 -40.56 2.53 -32.68
C VAL A 144 -41.26 1.53 -33.61
N LYS A 145 -41.27 0.27 -33.27
CA LYS A 145 -41.94 -0.78 -34.04
C LYS A 145 -43.43 -0.58 -34.06
N HIS A 146 -44.04 -0.15 -32.94
CA HIS A 146 -45.50 0.14 -32.87
C HIS A 146 -45.87 1.36 -33.71
N GLU A 147 -45.07 2.43 -33.65
CA GLU A 147 -45.28 3.67 -34.42
C GLU A 147 -45.15 3.43 -35.94
N VAL A 148 -44.17 2.63 -36.37
CA VAL A 148 -43.99 2.25 -37.78
C VAL A 148 -45.18 1.40 -38.28
N LEU A 149 -45.71 0.50 -37.47
CA LEU A 149 -46.88 -0.32 -37.83
C LEU A 149 -48.17 0.50 -37.96
N GLU A 150 -48.39 1.55 -37.15
CA GLU A 150 -49.49 2.46 -37.27
C GLU A 150 -49.42 3.32 -38.55
N VAL A 151 -48.23 3.85 -38.87
CA VAL A 151 -48.00 4.64 -40.09
C VAL A 151 -48.24 3.79 -41.36
N VAL A 152 -47.83 2.53 -41.35
CA VAL A 152 -48.03 1.59 -42.47
C VAL A 152 -49.53 1.29 -42.64
N LYS A 153 -50.30 1.08 -41.58
CA LYS A 153 -51.73 0.85 -41.64
C LYS A 153 -52.49 2.06 -42.20
N ASN A 154 -52.20 3.26 -41.69
CA ASN A 154 -52.85 4.49 -42.15
C ASN A 154 -52.56 4.79 -43.63
N ASN A 155 -51.38 4.46 -44.12
CA ASN A 155 -51.03 4.61 -45.55
C ASN A 155 -51.70 3.54 -46.44
N SER A 156 -52.07 2.39 -45.89
CA SER A 156 -52.77 1.34 -46.63
C SER A 156 -54.25 1.69 -46.80
N ASP A 157 -54.89 2.24 -45.77
CA ASP A 157 -56.30 2.65 -45.80
C ASP A 157 -56.56 3.85 -46.75
N ASP A 158 -55.63 4.83 -46.87
CA ASP A 158 -55.66 5.94 -47.76
C ASP A 158 -55.57 5.56 -49.26
N ASN A 159 -54.98 4.40 -49.55
CA ASN A 159 -54.85 3.90 -50.92
C ASN A 159 -56.10 3.13 -51.42
N GLU A 160 -56.91 2.56 -50.54
CA GLU A 160 -58.12 1.84 -50.89
C GLU A 160 -59.23 2.82 -51.17
N GLU A 161 -59.28 4.01 -50.55
CA GLU A 161 -60.32 5.05 -50.77
C GLU A 161 -60.15 5.79 -52.10
N LYS A 162 -58.98 5.76 -52.74
CA LYS A 162 -58.71 6.39 -54.04
C LYS A 162 -58.96 5.50 -55.27
N ALA A 163 -59.39 4.24 -55.06
CA ALA A 163 -59.59 3.28 -56.13
C ALA A 163 -61.07 3.03 -56.52
N HIS A 164 -61.99 3.91 -56.09
CA HIS A 164 -63.40 3.86 -56.48
C HIS A 164 -63.85 5.12 -57.22
#